data_e254304f1fdfced02d1a6bdc0da8e727
#
_entry.id   e254304f1fdfced02d1a6bdc0da8e727
#
_cell.length_a   1.000
_cell.length_b   1.000
_cell.length_c   1.000
_cell.angle_alpha   90.00
_cell.angle_beta   90.00
_cell.angle_gamma   90.00
#
_symmetry.space_group_name_H-M   'P 1'
#
loop_
_entity.id
_entity.type
_entity.pdbx_description
1 polymer ?
#
loop_
_entity_poly.entity_id
_entity_poly.type
_entity_poly.pdbx_seq_one_letter_code
_entity_poly.pdbx_strand_id
1 'polypeptide(L)'
;MLKIFGTLIASLIIWAGFLLLFQNGIIPVDKVGTTAMTAWLSKSFIPSSLIVIFVTLVASGIWFWISWKQRESADCHESVKYWWGLLMVPLATIALVTILNLSETKNVTVYVMFSYIIHVILIYWIGTSISSVGLAKYILPGSRAIRRLVSSVGIPI
;
A
#
# COMPACT_ATOMS: atom_id res chain seq x y z
N MET A 1 15.53 -6.97 4.41
CA MET A 1 15.32 -5.51 4.53
C MET A 1 15.38 -4.79 3.18
N LEU A 2 16.38 -5.02 2.34
CA LEU A 2 16.51 -4.35 1.02
C LEU A 2 15.26 -4.45 0.13
N LYS A 3 14.56 -5.58 0.17
CA LYS A 3 13.37 -5.86 -0.66
C LYS A 3 12.14 -5.03 -0.26
N ILE A 4 11.93 -4.81 1.03
CA ILE A 4 10.86 -3.94 1.53
C ILE A 4 11.16 -2.48 1.16
N PHE A 5 12.43 -2.10 1.19
CA PHE A 5 12.88 -0.77 0.77
C PHE A 5 12.56 -0.49 -0.70
N GLY A 6 12.72 -1.48 -1.58
CA GLY A 6 12.38 -1.36 -3.00
C GLY A 6 10.89 -1.10 -3.23
N THR A 7 10.01 -1.82 -2.52
CA THR A 7 8.56 -1.60 -2.64
C THR A 7 8.12 -0.27 -2.04
N LEU A 8 8.78 0.19 -0.97
CA LEU A 8 8.56 1.51 -0.40
C LEU A 8 8.95 2.62 -1.39
N ILE A 9 10.13 2.52 -2.01
CA ILE A 9 10.58 3.50 -3.01
C ILE A 9 9.61 3.53 -4.19
N ALA A 10 9.19 2.38 -4.71
CA ALA A 10 8.22 2.31 -5.79
C ALA A 10 6.88 2.97 -5.39
N SER A 11 6.42 2.73 -4.17
CA SER A 11 5.22 3.36 -3.63
C SER A 11 5.36 4.89 -3.54
N LEU A 12 6.50 5.39 -3.07
CA LEU A 12 6.76 6.83 -2.98
C LEU A 12 6.84 7.50 -4.35
N ILE A 13 7.43 6.84 -5.36
CA ILE A 13 7.46 7.34 -6.75
C ILE A 13 6.04 7.46 -7.30
N ILE A 14 5.20 6.45 -7.09
CA ILE A 14 3.80 6.46 -7.53
C ILE A 14 3.01 7.54 -6.79
N TRP A 15 3.25 7.71 -5.48
CA TRP A 15 2.64 8.77 -4.69
C TRP A 15 3.00 10.16 -5.22
N ALA A 16 4.28 10.40 -5.52
CA ALA A 16 4.73 11.64 -6.14
C ALA A 16 4.10 11.85 -7.53
N GLY A 17 3.95 10.78 -8.31
CA GLY A 17 3.22 10.81 -9.59
C GLY A 17 1.77 11.25 -9.43
N PHE A 18 1.04 10.71 -8.47
CA PHE A 18 -0.34 11.16 -8.18
C PHE A 18 -0.39 12.62 -7.74
N LEU A 19 0.56 13.06 -6.90
CA LEU A 19 0.65 14.48 -6.52
C LEU A 19 0.81 15.39 -7.74
N LEU A 20 1.70 15.04 -8.68
CA LEU A 20 1.92 15.79 -9.90
C LEU A 20 0.68 15.80 -10.81
N LEU A 21 -0.03 14.67 -10.93
CA LEU A 21 -1.27 14.58 -11.70
C LEU A 21 -2.37 15.48 -11.13
N PHE A 22 -2.49 15.57 -9.82
CA PHE A 22 -3.41 16.49 -9.16
C PHE A 22 -2.98 17.94 -9.32
N GLN A 23 -1.70 18.25 -9.09
CA GLN A 23 -1.16 19.62 -9.20
C GLN A 23 -1.30 20.20 -10.61
N ASN A 24 -1.10 19.38 -11.64
CA ASN A 24 -1.21 19.80 -13.04
C ASN A 24 -2.65 19.79 -13.58
N GLY A 25 -3.65 19.45 -12.73
CA GLY A 25 -5.06 19.42 -13.14
C GLY A 25 -5.40 18.32 -14.15
N ILE A 26 -4.51 17.34 -14.35
CA ILE A 26 -4.75 16.20 -15.25
C ILE A 26 -5.88 15.32 -14.68
N ILE A 27 -5.93 15.19 -13.36
CA ILE A 27 -7.08 14.62 -12.69
C ILE A 27 -8.00 15.78 -12.32
N PRO A 28 -9.19 15.86 -12.94
CA PRO A 28 -10.08 16.98 -12.71
C PRO A 28 -10.64 16.91 -11.28
N VAL A 29 -10.28 17.91 -10.50
CA VAL A 29 -10.92 18.16 -9.21
C VAL A 29 -11.99 19.21 -9.47
N ASP A 30 -13.25 18.77 -9.60
CA ASP A 30 -14.33 19.67 -9.96
C ASP A 30 -14.41 20.88 -9.03
N LYS A 31 -14.43 22.08 -9.66
CA LYS A 31 -14.78 23.38 -9.08
C LYS A 31 -13.86 23.97 -8.02
N VAL A 32 -12.66 23.44 -7.86
CA VAL A 32 -11.72 24.03 -6.92
C VAL A 32 -10.71 24.85 -7.72
N GLY A 33 -10.70 26.17 -7.57
CA GLY A 33 -9.66 27.02 -8.16
C GLY A 33 -8.26 26.59 -7.70
N THR A 34 -7.22 26.95 -8.44
CA THR A 34 -5.83 26.52 -8.20
C THR A 34 -5.38 26.71 -6.74
N THR A 35 -5.82 27.76 -6.08
CA THR A 35 -5.53 28.05 -4.66
C THR A 35 -6.20 27.08 -3.71
N ALA A 36 -7.39 26.62 -4.02
CA ALA A 36 -8.10 25.65 -3.19
C ALA A 36 -7.57 24.22 -3.41
N MET A 37 -7.02 23.92 -4.60
CA MET A 37 -6.36 22.63 -4.87
C MET A 37 -5.11 22.46 -4.01
N THR A 38 -4.24 23.45 -3.93
CA THR A 38 -3.04 23.39 -3.09
C THR A 38 -3.39 23.26 -1.60
N ALA A 39 -4.43 23.96 -1.15
CA ALA A 39 -4.94 23.86 0.21
C ALA A 39 -5.51 22.47 0.52
N TRP A 40 -6.28 21.88 -0.42
CA TRP A 40 -6.81 20.54 -0.27
C TRP A 40 -5.70 19.47 -0.27
N LEU A 41 -4.72 19.59 -1.18
CA LEU A 41 -3.57 18.67 -1.20
C LEU A 41 -2.82 18.67 0.15
N SER A 42 -2.54 19.86 0.68
CA SER A 42 -1.77 19.99 1.94
C SER A 42 -2.58 19.60 3.18
N LYS A 43 -3.88 19.88 3.24
CA LYS A 43 -4.71 19.62 4.41
C LYS A 43 -5.30 18.21 4.45
N SER A 44 -5.66 17.66 3.29
CA SER A 44 -6.41 16.41 3.22
C SER A 44 -5.63 15.28 2.57
N PHE A 45 -5.16 15.43 1.33
CA PHE A 45 -4.56 14.33 0.58
C PHE A 45 -3.21 13.87 1.16
N ILE A 46 -2.27 14.80 1.44
CA ILE A 46 -0.94 14.45 1.95
C ILE A 46 -1.03 13.78 3.33
N PRO A 47 -1.70 14.34 4.34
CA PRO A 47 -1.80 13.69 5.65
C PRO A 47 -2.47 12.32 5.57
N SER A 48 -3.54 12.20 4.80
CA SER A 48 -4.29 10.97 4.65
C SER A 48 -3.47 9.86 3.98
N SER A 49 -2.74 10.19 2.92
CA SER A 49 -1.87 9.24 2.23
C SER A 49 -0.72 8.78 3.12
N LEU A 50 -0.13 9.67 3.91
CA LEU A 50 0.91 9.31 4.87
C LEU A 50 0.38 8.37 5.95
N ILE A 51 -0.84 8.58 6.45
CA ILE A 51 -1.48 7.67 7.40
C ILE A 51 -1.66 6.27 6.78
N VAL A 52 -2.19 6.19 5.56
CA VAL A 52 -2.38 4.90 4.86
C VAL A 52 -1.04 4.19 4.64
N ILE A 53 -0.01 4.91 4.17
CA ILE A 53 1.33 4.36 3.96
C ILE A 53 1.91 3.86 5.29
N PHE A 54 1.84 4.67 6.34
CA PHE A 54 2.37 4.31 7.66
C PHE A 54 1.69 3.06 8.24
N VAL A 55 0.35 3.02 8.24
CA VAL A 55 -0.41 1.85 8.73
C VAL A 55 -0.08 0.61 7.92
N THR A 56 0.06 0.75 6.60
CA THR A 56 0.43 -0.37 5.72
C THR A 56 1.83 -0.89 6.00
N LEU A 57 2.79 0.00 6.29
CA LEU A 57 4.15 -0.38 6.69
C LEU A 57 4.17 -1.12 8.03
N VAL A 58 3.41 -0.63 9.01
CA VAL A 58 3.30 -1.30 10.31
C VAL A 58 2.71 -2.70 10.15
N ALA A 59 1.62 -2.84 9.40
CA ALA A 59 1.01 -4.14 9.12
C ALA A 59 1.98 -5.09 8.40
N SER A 60 2.74 -4.59 7.43
CA SER A 60 3.77 -5.36 6.71
C SER A 60 4.92 -5.77 7.63
N GLY A 61 5.33 -4.91 8.56
CA GLY A 61 6.36 -5.19 9.56
C GLY A 61 5.93 -6.28 10.55
N ILE A 62 4.67 -6.21 11.02
CA ILE A 62 4.09 -7.24 11.89
C ILE A 62 4.04 -8.59 11.16
N TRP A 63 3.60 -8.58 9.89
CA TRP A 63 3.63 -9.81 9.08
C TRP A 63 5.04 -10.37 8.91
N PHE A 64 6.02 -9.53 8.62
CA PHE A 64 7.42 -9.97 8.51
C PHE A 64 7.90 -10.62 9.80
N TRP A 65 7.58 -10.04 10.96
CA TRP A 65 7.93 -10.61 12.27
C TRP A 65 7.26 -11.96 12.50
N ILE A 66 5.96 -12.11 12.18
CA ILE A 66 5.23 -13.38 12.27
C ILE A 66 5.88 -14.43 11.37
N SER A 67 6.13 -14.09 10.10
CA SER A 67 6.73 -15.02 9.14
C SER A 67 8.14 -15.44 9.52
N TRP A 68 8.89 -14.56 10.19
CA TRP A 68 10.21 -14.88 10.73
C TRP A 68 10.13 -15.86 11.90
N LYS A 69 9.22 -15.61 12.84
CA LYS A 69 9.04 -16.46 14.01
C LYS A 69 8.55 -17.87 13.65
N GLN A 70 7.73 -17.99 12.62
CA GLN A 70 7.13 -19.26 12.17
C GLN A 70 7.93 -19.93 11.04
N ARG A 71 9.16 -19.50 10.81
CA ARG A 71 9.99 -19.96 9.67
C ARG A 71 10.16 -21.47 9.59
N GLU A 72 10.17 -22.16 10.73
CA GLU A 72 10.46 -23.59 10.88
C GLU A 72 9.24 -24.42 11.31
N SER A 73 8.07 -23.78 11.54
CA SER A 73 6.89 -24.50 12.02
C SER A 73 6.07 -25.08 10.86
N ALA A 74 5.54 -26.28 11.07
CA ALA A 74 4.62 -26.93 10.13
C ALA A 74 3.27 -26.21 10.01
N ASP A 75 2.90 -25.38 11.00
CA ASP A 75 1.61 -24.69 11.10
C ASP A 75 1.53 -23.41 10.22
N CYS A 76 2.36 -23.35 9.18
CA CYS A 76 2.43 -22.22 8.29
C CYS A 76 1.09 -21.89 7.59
N HIS A 77 0.18 -22.86 7.48
CA HIS A 77 -1.17 -22.67 6.92
C HIS A 77 -2.04 -21.76 7.81
N GLU A 78 -1.87 -21.82 9.13
CA GLU A 78 -2.59 -20.94 10.05
C GLU A 78 -2.13 -19.48 9.92
N SER A 79 -0.87 -19.26 9.58
CA SER A 79 -0.33 -17.90 9.44
C SER A 79 -0.98 -17.10 8.30
N VAL A 80 -1.56 -17.76 7.28
CA VAL A 80 -2.30 -17.08 6.21
C VAL A 80 -3.52 -16.33 6.76
N LYS A 81 -4.16 -16.84 7.81
CA LYS A 81 -5.28 -16.14 8.48
C LYS A 81 -4.83 -14.81 9.06
N TYR A 82 -3.65 -14.78 9.69
CA TYR A 82 -3.06 -13.55 10.23
C TYR A 82 -2.71 -12.56 9.11
N TRP A 83 -2.21 -13.06 7.96
CA TRP A 83 -1.92 -12.21 6.81
C TRP A 83 -3.17 -11.50 6.28
N TRP A 84 -4.29 -12.23 6.14
CA TRP A 84 -5.57 -11.65 5.76
C TRP A 84 -6.09 -10.66 6.82
N GLY A 85 -5.98 -11.01 8.10
CA GLY A 85 -6.37 -10.11 9.20
C GLY A 85 -5.56 -8.81 9.17
N LEU A 86 -4.25 -8.87 8.96
CA LEU A 86 -3.39 -7.70 8.86
C LEU A 86 -3.68 -6.87 7.60
N LEU A 87 -4.10 -7.47 6.49
CA LEU A 87 -4.53 -6.75 5.29
C LEU A 87 -5.80 -5.93 5.54
N MET A 88 -6.70 -6.42 6.39
CA MET A 88 -7.93 -5.67 6.73
C MET A 88 -7.65 -4.34 7.43
N VAL A 89 -6.54 -4.22 8.15
CA VAL A 89 -6.18 -2.98 8.86
C VAL A 89 -5.95 -1.80 7.89
N PRO A 90 -5.05 -1.86 6.90
CA PRO A 90 -4.91 -0.79 5.93
C PRO A 90 -6.16 -0.57 5.07
N LEU A 91 -6.93 -1.62 4.75
CA LEU A 91 -8.20 -1.47 4.02
C LEU A 91 -9.24 -0.70 4.84
N ALA A 92 -9.38 -1.00 6.14
CA ALA A 92 -10.22 -0.23 7.04
C ALA A 92 -9.75 1.23 7.17
N THR A 93 -8.43 1.44 7.19
CA THR A 93 -7.86 2.80 7.20
C THR A 93 -8.21 3.56 5.93
N ILE A 94 -8.14 2.94 4.75
CA ILE A 94 -8.58 3.56 3.49
C ILE A 94 -10.05 3.96 3.59
N ALA A 95 -10.91 3.06 4.03
CA ALA A 95 -12.34 3.35 4.17
C ALA A 95 -12.59 4.54 5.11
N LEU A 96 -11.96 4.55 6.28
CA LEU A 96 -12.09 5.63 7.26
C LEU A 96 -11.61 6.98 6.69
N VAL A 97 -10.41 7.00 6.13
CA VAL A 97 -9.82 8.22 5.55
C VAL A 97 -10.65 8.72 4.36
N THR A 98 -11.18 7.81 3.55
CA THR A 98 -12.05 8.16 2.42
C THR A 98 -13.35 8.79 2.92
N ILE A 99 -13.99 8.23 3.95
CA ILE A 99 -15.20 8.79 4.54
C ILE A 99 -14.93 10.18 5.11
N LEU A 100 -13.84 10.39 5.80
CA LEU A 100 -13.47 11.70 6.36
C LEU A 100 -13.22 12.75 5.27
N ASN A 101 -12.69 12.36 4.13
CA ASN A 101 -12.43 13.26 3.00
C ASN A 101 -13.62 13.46 2.05
N LEU A 102 -14.63 12.58 2.11
CA LEU A 102 -15.85 12.68 1.28
C LEU A 102 -16.64 13.98 1.49
N SER A 103 -16.53 14.59 2.67
CA SER A 103 -17.22 15.84 2.98
C SER A 103 -16.70 17.03 2.17
N GLU A 104 -15.47 16.94 1.66
CA GLU A 104 -14.82 18.07 1.01
C GLU A 104 -14.91 18.04 -0.54
N THR A 105 -14.86 16.85 -1.17
CA THR A 105 -14.83 16.76 -2.65
C THR A 105 -15.36 15.42 -3.19
N LYS A 106 -16.62 15.37 -3.60
CA LYS A 106 -17.28 14.12 -4.04
C LYS A 106 -16.61 13.42 -5.25
N ASN A 107 -16.12 14.17 -6.23
CA ASN A 107 -15.62 13.60 -7.49
C ASN A 107 -14.15 13.12 -7.42
N VAL A 108 -13.37 13.64 -6.50
CA VAL A 108 -11.94 13.26 -6.31
C VAL A 108 -11.79 11.96 -5.54
N THR A 109 -12.82 11.57 -4.78
CA THR A 109 -12.80 10.41 -3.88
C THR A 109 -12.38 9.12 -4.57
N VAL A 110 -12.84 8.88 -5.80
CA VAL A 110 -12.51 7.65 -6.56
C VAL A 110 -11.01 7.59 -6.88
N TYR A 111 -10.42 8.68 -7.35
CA TYR A 111 -9.00 8.74 -7.69
C TYR A 111 -8.11 8.61 -6.46
N VAL A 112 -8.53 9.22 -5.34
CA VAL A 112 -7.85 9.12 -4.05
C VAL A 112 -7.91 7.68 -3.52
N MET A 113 -9.08 7.03 -3.57
CA MET A 113 -9.21 5.61 -3.24
C MET A 113 -8.29 4.73 -4.07
N PHE A 114 -8.25 4.93 -5.39
CA PHE A 114 -7.36 4.19 -6.28
C PHE A 114 -5.89 4.37 -5.88
N SER A 115 -5.47 5.60 -5.60
CA SER A 115 -4.12 5.88 -5.11
C SER A 115 -3.80 5.07 -3.86
N TYR A 116 -4.69 5.07 -2.86
CA TYR A 116 -4.48 4.35 -1.60
C TYR A 116 -4.46 2.83 -1.79
N ILE A 117 -5.35 2.28 -2.63
CA ILE A 117 -5.37 0.85 -2.95
C ILE A 117 -4.05 0.42 -3.61
N ILE A 118 -3.53 1.22 -4.56
CA ILE A 118 -2.25 0.96 -5.20
C ILE A 118 -1.11 0.91 -4.16
N HIS A 119 -1.08 1.83 -3.19
CA HIS A 119 -0.08 1.84 -2.12
C HIS A 119 -0.17 0.58 -1.25
N VAL A 120 -1.38 0.15 -0.88
CA VAL A 120 -1.58 -1.08 -0.11
C VAL A 120 -1.14 -2.31 -0.90
N ILE A 121 -1.48 -2.40 -2.20
CA ILE A 121 -1.03 -3.50 -3.05
C ILE A 121 0.50 -3.55 -3.13
N LEU A 122 1.16 -2.42 -3.36
CA LEU A 122 2.61 -2.36 -3.49
C LEU A 122 3.33 -2.68 -2.18
N ILE A 123 2.95 -1.99 -1.10
CA ILE A 123 3.66 -2.10 0.18
C ILE A 123 3.28 -3.41 0.89
N TYR A 124 1.99 -3.70 1.00
CA TYR A 124 1.54 -4.87 1.74
C TYR A 124 1.64 -6.14 0.92
N TRP A 125 0.91 -6.24 -0.19
CA TRP A 125 0.82 -7.51 -0.93
C TRP A 125 2.15 -7.87 -1.60
N ILE A 126 2.70 -7.00 -2.44
CA ILE A 126 3.97 -7.27 -3.13
C ILE A 126 5.11 -7.31 -2.12
N GLY A 127 5.18 -6.34 -1.20
CA GLY A 127 6.20 -6.26 -0.18
C GLY A 127 6.25 -7.50 0.71
N THR A 128 5.10 -7.96 1.24
CA THR A 128 5.04 -9.17 2.07
C THR A 128 5.32 -10.45 1.26
N SER A 129 4.86 -10.53 0.00
CA SER A 129 5.13 -11.68 -0.87
C SER A 129 6.61 -11.86 -1.18
N ILE A 130 7.36 -10.76 -1.35
CA ILE A 130 8.79 -10.79 -1.64
C ILE A 130 9.62 -11.01 -0.36
N SER A 131 9.21 -10.40 0.76
CA SER A 131 9.96 -10.41 2.01
C SER A 131 9.70 -11.61 2.90
N SER A 132 8.61 -12.36 2.69
CA SER A 132 8.28 -13.54 3.48
C SER A 132 9.37 -14.61 3.39
N VAL A 133 9.66 -15.24 4.53
CA VAL A 133 10.72 -16.26 4.68
C VAL A 133 10.12 -17.64 4.97
N GLY A 134 10.93 -18.69 4.82
CA GLY A 134 10.51 -20.07 5.10
C GLY A 134 9.37 -20.53 4.19
N LEU A 135 8.44 -21.32 4.70
CA LEU A 135 7.28 -21.83 3.98
C LEU A 135 6.24 -20.75 3.67
N ALA A 136 6.17 -19.68 4.46
CA ALA A 136 5.26 -18.57 4.25
C ALA A 136 5.38 -17.94 2.85
N LYS A 137 6.59 -17.96 2.26
CA LYS A 137 6.84 -17.44 0.92
C LYS A 137 6.06 -18.14 -0.20
N TYR A 138 5.59 -19.36 0.00
CA TYR A 138 4.86 -20.16 -1.00
C TYR A 138 3.35 -20.16 -0.80
N ILE A 139 2.90 -19.80 0.40
CA ILE A 139 1.50 -19.95 0.82
C ILE A 139 0.69 -18.68 0.55
N LEU A 140 1.36 -17.50 0.53
CA LEU A 140 0.66 -16.25 0.29
C LEU A 140 0.03 -16.20 -1.11
N PRO A 141 -1.20 -15.65 -1.22
CA PRO A 141 -1.89 -15.54 -2.50
C PRO A 141 -1.06 -14.79 -3.56
N GLY A 142 -0.82 -15.42 -4.68
CA GLY A 142 -0.06 -14.84 -5.78
C GLY A 142 1.46 -14.73 -5.58
N SER A 143 2.00 -15.11 -4.42
CA SER A 143 3.44 -14.96 -4.11
C SER A 143 4.37 -15.63 -5.13
N ARG A 144 3.98 -16.79 -5.65
CA ARG A 144 4.77 -17.50 -6.69
C ARG A 144 4.85 -16.71 -7.98
N ALA A 145 3.72 -16.12 -8.43
CA ALA A 145 3.68 -15.30 -9.64
C ALA A 145 4.48 -14.00 -9.45
N ILE A 146 4.29 -13.32 -8.32
CA ILE A 146 5.02 -12.09 -7.98
C ILE A 146 6.52 -12.36 -7.94
N ARG A 147 6.96 -13.44 -7.31
CA ARG A 147 8.38 -13.81 -7.25
C ARG A 147 8.96 -14.10 -8.62
N ARG A 148 8.24 -14.83 -9.50
CA ARG A 148 8.67 -15.07 -10.88
C ARG A 148 8.83 -13.76 -11.65
N LEU A 149 7.87 -12.84 -11.53
CA LEU A 149 7.93 -11.52 -12.15
C LEU A 149 9.13 -10.72 -11.67
N VAL A 150 9.38 -10.68 -10.36
CA VAL A 150 10.51 -9.93 -9.79
C VAL A 150 11.85 -10.55 -10.18
N SER A 151 11.93 -11.89 -10.25
CA SER A 151 13.14 -12.57 -10.70
C SER A 151 13.42 -12.35 -12.19
N SER A 152 12.38 -12.23 -13.03
CA SER A 152 12.55 -11.95 -14.47
C SER A 152 13.11 -10.56 -14.75
N VAL A 153 12.96 -9.62 -13.81
CA VAL A 153 13.53 -8.26 -13.88
C VAL A 153 14.98 -8.22 -13.35
N GLY A 154 15.56 -9.38 -13.00
CA GLY A 154 16.96 -9.48 -12.54
C GLY A 154 17.17 -9.11 -11.07
N ILE A 155 16.10 -8.97 -10.28
CA ILE A 155 16.19 -8.72 -8.83
C ILE A 155 16.33 -10.07 -8.12
N PRO A 156 17.45 -10.36 -7.43
CA PRO A 156 17.62 -11.62 -6.69
C PRO A 156 16.63 -11.71 -5.53
N ILE A 157 15.88 -12.81 -5.50
CA ILE A 157 14.83 -13.04 -4.49
C ILE A 157 15.21 -14.16 -3.55
#